data_b245f91bbdeb30ee9f0cf82f23ea5e62
#
_entry.id   b245f91bbdeb30ee9f0cf82f23ea5e62
#
_cell.length_a   1.000
_cell.length_b   1.000
_cell.length_c   1.000
_cell.angle_alpha   90.00
_cell.angle_beta   90.00
_cell.angle_gamma   90.00
#
_symmetry.space_group_name_H-M   'P 1'
#
loop_
_entity.id
_entity.type
_entity.pdbx_description
1 polymer ?
#
loop_
_entity_poly.entity_id
_entity_poly.type
_entity_poly.pdbx_seq_one_letter_code
_entity_poly.pdbx_strand_id
1 'polypeptide(L)'
;MGRPASIKKCPDCHQPGLKRNGTRNGKIRWRCTNCGSSPSRTRPDTTQLAQFTAFLAWIKGKESQGEVDGTRTGRTARRQFSWCWNVPIPKPPVTGEIFDEVFLDGNYLPHHWCILLARSSTGPVTTWQWCNTETAAAYQAVLARMAPPVVVAIDGSGGCQKALKETWPDVTVQRCLVHVHRNNLRDLTSKPRTGAGKALLALSQTLLKVTNLDEAALWSANLAAFYSEYDTWLKARTYARENPEEALRRGKKPSGWWYTHERDRRVYYRFDRLFTNGQLFAFLTAIPGTILERTTNPVEAINAQITRLIGLHPGLSEDHMIAAVEWLLYSYTENPSTPAEILKNWRNNGEPTRRLIPKHKKQPTPQGPQKWGTAPTPEEGLWARKGCEQLATTGQT
;
A
#
# COMPACT_ATOMS: atom_id res chain seq x y z
N MET A 1 11.06 27.50 41.88
CA MET A 1 12.06 26.72 41.11
C MET A 1 12.29 25.40 41.82
N GLY A 2 11.79 24.28 41.29
CA GLY A 2 11.95 22.96 41.89
C GLY A 2 13.43 22.52 41.86
N ARG A 3 13.93 21.94 42.95
CA ARG A 3 15.25 21.34 43.00
C ARG A 3 15.41 20.33 41.88
N PRO A 4 16.49 20.39 41.06
CA PRO A 4 16.73 19.38 40.03
C PRO A 4 16.83 18.02 40.74
N ALA A 5 16.07 17.04 40.23
CA ALA A 5 16.06 15.71 40.80
C ALA A 5 17.48 15.10 40.73
N SER A 6 17.95 14.64 41.90
CA SER A 6 19.26 13.98 42.01
C SER A 6 19.20 12.61 41.33
N ILE A 7 20.19 12.29 40.51
CA ILE A 7 20.36 10.91 40.03
C ILE A 7 20.70 10.03 41.23
N LYS A 8 19.93 8.97 41.42
CA LYS A 8 20.16 8.06 42.55
C LYS A 8 21.25 7.01 42.23
N LYS A 9 21.49 6.66 40.97
CA LYS A 9 22.44 5.63 40.51
C LYS A 9 23.27 6.09 39.31
N CYS A 10 24.50 5.64 39.20
CA CYS A 10 25.37 5.88 38.05
C CYS A 10 24.80 5.16 36.81
N PRO A 11 24.69 5.80 35.63
CA PRO A 11 24.22 5.13 34.44
C PRO A 11 25.20 4.07 33.88
N ASP A 12 26.49 4.16 34.25
CA ASP A 12 27.51 3.24 33.72
C ASP A 12 27.75 2.02 34.61
N CYS A 13 27.78 2.19 35.96
CA CYS A 13 27.99 1.09 36.88
C CYS A 13 26.78 0.73 37.73
N HIS A 14 25.66 1.40 37.55
CA HIS A 14 24.38 1.22 38.25
C HIS A 14 24.44 1.32 39.80
N GLN A 15 25.57 1.74 40.35
CA GLN A 15 25.76 1.90 41.78
C GLN A 15 25.38 3.32 42.24
N PRO A 16 24.94 3.50 43.51
CA PRO A 16 24.76 4.84 44.08
C PRO A 16 26.12 5.53 44.25
N GLY A 17 26.16 6.85 44.28
CA GLY A 17 27.42 7.58 44.54
C GLY A 17 27.73 8.65 43.49
N LEU A 18 26.72 9.20 42.83
CA LEU A 18 26.92 10.33 41.94
C LEU A 18 27.02 11.62 42.72
N LYS A 19 28.14 12.35 42.58
CA LYS A 19 28.36 13.68 43.10
C LYS A 19 28.36 14.72 41.97
N ARG A 20 27.83 15.92 42.25
CA ARG A 20 27.87 17.05 41.30
C ARG A 20 29.32 17.43 41.02
N ASN A 21 29.72 17.49 39.75
CA ASN A 21 31.07 17.82 39.31
C ASN A 21 31.07 18.98 38.32
N GLY A 22 30.53 20.13 38.78
CA GLY A 22 30.47 21.37 38.02
C GLY A 22 29.43 21.40 36.90
N THR A 23 29.57 22.38 35.99
CA THR A 23 28.73 22.60 34.82
C THR A 23 29.60 22.75 33.56
N ARG A 24 29.14 22.23 32.46
CA ARG A 24 29.77 22.43 31.13
C ARG A 24 28.68 22.72 30.11
N ASN A 25 28.78 23.82 29.38
CA ASN A 25 27.79 24.26 28.39
C ASN A 25 26.37 24.30 28.97
N GLY A 26 26.19 24.88 30.18
CA GLY A 26 24.90 25.00 30.84
C GLY A 26 24.35 23.70 31.44
N LYS A 27 25.04 22.55 31.29
CA LYS A 27 24.60 21.23 31.77
C LYS A 27 25.38 20.81 32.99
N ILE A 28 24.69 20.34 34.04
CA ILE A 28 25.29 19.82 35.26
C ILE A 28 26.04 18.53 34.92
N ARG A 29 27.29 18.43 35.32
CA ARG A 29 28.12 17.21 35.27
C ARG A 29 28.06 16.51 36.63
N TRP A 30 28.09 15.20 36.57
CA TRP A 30 28.16 14.33 37.70
C TRP A 30 29.44 13.50 37.64
N ARG A 31 29.98 13.08 38.78
CA ARG A 31 31.07 12.13 38.87
C ARG A 31 30.67 10.97 39.76
N CYS A 32 30.80 9.77 39.29
CA CYS A 32 30.58 8.58 40.07
C CYS A 32 31.81 8.32 40.99
N THR A 33 31.55 8.14 42.27
CA THR A 33 32.64 7.84 43.25
C THR A 33 33.12 6.40 43.13
N ASN A 34 32.32 5.49 42.55
CA ASN A 34 32.67 4.08 42.43
C ASN A 34 33.45 3.75 41.16
N CYS A 35 33.01 4.20 39.99
CA CYS A 35 33.63 3.90 38.70
C CYS A 35 34.36 5.09 38.06
N GLY A 36 34.38 6.26 38.70
CA GLY A 36 35.02 7.46 38.15
C GLY A 36 34.36 8.11 36.95
N SER A 37 33.33 7.52 36.39
CA SER A 37 32.61 8.02 35.25
C SER A 37 32.03 9.42 35.51
N SER A 38 32.03 10.27 34.49
CA SER A 38 31.49 11.64 34.56
C SER A 38 30.29 11.82 33.67
N PRO A 39 29.13 11.23 34.00
CA PRO A 39 27.94 11.36 33.19
C PRO A 39 27.41 12.81 33.19
N SER A 40 27.03 13.28 32.04
CA SER A 40 26.40 14.61 31.88
C SER A 40 24.87 14.55 31.83
N ARG A 41 24.29 13.36 31.89
CA ARG A 41 22.86 13.12 31.77
C ARG A 41 22.25 12.74 33.10
N THR A 42 21.22 13.46 33.49
CA THR A 42 20.53 13.29 34.76
C THR A 42 19.28 12.39 34.71
N ARG A 43 18.75 12.12 33.51
CA ARG A 43 17.54 11.33 33.32
C ARG A 43 17.56 10.61 31.96
N PRO A 44 17.96 9.34 31.90
CA PRO A 44 17.91 8.54 30.67
C PRO A 44 16.51 8.48 30.07
N ASP A 45 15.47 8.33 30.91
CA ASP A 45 14.07 8.28 30.53
C ASP A 45 13.60 9.53 29.77
N THR A 46 13.92 10.72 30.25
CA THR A 46 13.58 12.00 29.59
C THR A 46 14.31 12.13 28.25
N THR A 47 15.57 11.68 28.20
CA THR A 47 16.34 11.72 26.95
C THR A 47 15.81 10.73 25.93
N GLN A 48 15.47 9.50 26.34
CA GLN A 48 14.88 8.50 25.47
C GLN A 48 13.54 8.96 24.93
N LEU A 49 12.68 9.56 25.77
CA LEU A 49 11.40 10.11 25.32
C LEU A 49 11.61 11.19 24.25
N ALA A 50 12.53 12.13 24.49
CA ALA A 50 12.82 13.19 23.52
C ALA A 50 13.36 12.61 22.18
N GLN A 51 14.27 11.63 22.24
CA GLN A 51 14.81 10.97 21.07
C GLN A 51 13.74 10.19 20.31
N PHE A 52 12.87 9.46 21.01
CA PHE A 52 11.80 8.68 20.38
C PHE A 52 10.74 9.59 19.76
N THR A 53 10.39 10.68 20.43
CA THR A 53 9.47 11.69 19.87
C THR A 53 10.06 12.31 18.59
N ALA A 54 11.35 12.67 18.62
CA ALA A 54 12.04 13.19 17.44
C ALA A 54 12.14 12.15 16.31
N PHE A 55 12.36 10.87 16.63
CA PHE A 55 12.37 9.78 15.67
C PHE A 55 11.00 9.61 14.98
N LEU A 56 9.90 9.60 15.74
CA LEU A 56 8.55 9.50 15.17
C LEU A 56 8.16 10.74 14.37
N ALA A 57 8.60 11.93 14.80
CA ALA A 57 8.42 13.15 14.04
C ALA A 57 9.20 13.12 12.71
N TRP A 58 10.43 12.62 12.72
CA TRP A 58 11.24 12.43 11.53
C TRP A 58 10.59 11.45 10.54
N ILE A 59 10.06 10.32 11.00
CA ILE A 59 9.34 9.35 10.14
C ILE A 59 8.16 9.99 9.42
N LYS A 60 7.40 10.84 10.11
CA LYS A 60 6.25 11.56 9.54
C LYS A 60 6.63 12.82 8.76
N GLY A 61 7.82 13.32 8.99
CA GLY A 61 8.34 14.57 8.43
C GLY A 61 8.74 14.48 6.97
N LYS A 62 9.36 15.55 6.52
CA LYS A 62 9.91 15.68 5.16
C LYS A 62 11.44 15.82 5.18
N GLU A 63 12.03 15.87 6.37
CA GLU A 63 13.43 16.18 6.58
C GLU A 63 14.29 14.91 6.48
N SER A 64 15.44 15.03 5.87
CA SER A 64 16.50 14.03 5.94
C SER A 64 17.13 13.99 7.34
N GLN A 65 17.84 12.93 7.69
CA GLN A 65 18.56 12.87 8.97
C GLN A 65 19.63 13.99 9.10
N GLY A 66 20.17 14.47 7.99
CA GLY A 66 21.12 15.58 7.97
C GLY A 66 20.46 16.90 8.35
N GLU A 67 19.28 17.16 7.84
CA GLU A 67 18.49 18.36 8.18
C GLU A 67 18.05 18.34 9.64
N VAL A 68 17.65 17.19 10.17
CA VAL A 68 17.23 17.03 11.58
C VAL A 68 18.36 17.35 12.56
N ASP A 69 19.61 17.00 12.25
CA ASP A 69 20.74 17.26 13.16
C ASP A 69 21.59 18.47 12.76
N GLY A 70 21.18 19.20 11.71
CA GLY A 70 21.89 20.37 11.19
C GLY A 70 23.26 20.03 10.58
N THR A 71 23.48 18.77 10.19
CA THR A 71 24.73 18.31 9.59
C THR A 71 24.50 17.71 8.20
N ARG A 72 25.53 17.75 7.35
CA ARG A 72 25.45 17.13 6.03
C ARG A 72 25.26 15.60 6.08
N THR A 73 25.73 14.94 7.13
CA THR A 73 25.83 13.48 7.19
C THR A 73 24.73 12.80 7.98
N GLY A 74 23.99 13.53 8.83
CA GLY A 74 22.96 12.96 9.70
C GLY A 74 23.48 11.94 10.75
N ARG A 75 24.81 11.96 11.01
CA ARG A 75 25.45 10.95 11.91
C ARG A 75 24.88 11.01 13.33
N THR A 76 24.63 12.22 13.84
CA THR A 76 24.14 12.40 15.21
C THR A 76 22.70 11.92 15.32
N ALA A 77 21.83 12.29 14.40
CA ALA A 77 20.45 11.79 14.36
C ALA A 77 20.42 10.25 14.25
N ARG A 78 21.21 9.68 13.34
CA ARG A 78 21.31 8.23 13.16
C ARG A 78 21.72 7.51 14.43
N ARG A 79 22.73 8.01 15.16
CA ARG A 79 23.15 7.46 16.43
C ARG A 79 22.08 7.59 17.52
N GLN A 80 21.37 8.71 17.56
CA GLN A 80 20.29 8.94 18.51
C GLN A 80 19.08 8.05 18.25
N PHE A 81 18.78 7.77 16.99
CA PHE A 81 17.64 6.96 16.58
C PHE A 81 17.92 5.46 16.53
N SER A 82 19.19 5.03 16.68
CA SER A 82 19.59 3.63 16.51
C SER A 82 18.81 2.65 17.38
N TRP A 83 18.54 2.99 18.63
CA TRP A 83 17.78 2.17 19.56
C TRP A 83 16.27 2.20 19.30
N CYS A 84 15.75 3.30 18.70
CA CYS A 84 14.30 3.46 18.40
C CYS A 84 13.79 2.38 17.46
N TRP A 85 14.63 1.89 16.54
CA TRP A 85 14.29 0.81 15.61
C TRP A 85 13.97 -0.51 16.30
N ASN A 86 14.42 -0.69 17.54
CA ASN A 86 14.17 -1.90 18.33
C ASN A 86 12.83 -1.88 19.06
N VAL A 87 12.19 -0.71 19.17
CA VAL A 87 10.91 -0.57 19.85
C VAL A 87 9.82 -1.26 19.01
N PRO A 88 9.08 -2.22 19.58
CA PRO A 88 7.97 -2.87 18.88
C PRO A 88 6.87 -1.88 18.50
N ILE A 89 6.38 -1.99 17.27
CA ILE A 89 5.28 -1.17 16.77
C ILE A 89 3.97 -1.81 17.24
N PRO A 90 3.12 -1.06 17.96
CA PRO A 90 1.81 -1.59 18.34
C PRO A 90 0.97 -1.91 17.12
N LYS A 91 0.20 -2.97 17.18
CA LYS A 91 -0.77 -3.31 16.13
C LYS A 91 -2.13 -2.76 16.51
N PRO A 92 -2.93 -2.29 15.52
CA PRO A 92 -4.31 -1.91 15.79
C PRO A 92 -5.08 -3.07 16.43
N PRO A 93 -5.92 -2.82 17.44
CA PRO A 93 -6.75 -3.85 18.02
C PRO A 93 -7.78 -4.36 17.00
N VAL A 94 -8.19 -5.60 17.14
CA VAL A 94 -9.36 -6.15 16.44
C VAL A 94 -10.58 -5.80 17.28
N THR A 95 -11.34 -4.80 16.86
CA THR A 95 -12.46 -4.25 17.64
C THR A 95 -13.80 -4.95 17.36
N GLY A 96 -13.93 -5.61 16.20
CA GLY A 96 -15.22 -6.12 15.71
C GLY A 96 -16.16 -5.02 15.23
N GLU A 97 -15.69 -3.78 15.12
CA GLU A 97 -16.44 -2.65 14.59
C GLU A 97 -16.81 -2.86 13.12
N ILE A 98 -18.06 -2.58 12.78
CA ILE A 98 -18.58 -2.64 11.41
C ILE A 98 -18.55 -1.22 10.85
N PHE A 99 -17.66 -0.99 9.88
CA PHE A 99 -17.56 0.29 9.19
C PHE A 99 -18.59 0.38 8.05
N ASP A 100 -19.06 1.58 7.77
CA ASP A 100 -19.89 1.84 6.58
C ASP A 100 -19.12 1.50 5.30
N GLU A 101 -17.87 1.94 5.23
CA GLU A 101 -17.02 1.69 4.07
C GLU A 101 -15.56 1.48 4.48
N VAL A 102 -14.92 0.52 3.80
CA VAL A 102 -13.48 0.25 3.91
C VAL A 102 -12.84 0.24 2.54
N PHE A 103 -11.70 0.90 2.43
CA PHE A 103 -10.85 0.91 1.24
C PHE A 103 -9.74 -0.13 1.40
N LEU A 104 -9.59 -0.99 0.39
CA LEU A 104 -8.49 -1.96 0.31
C LEU A 104 -7.61 -1.61 -0.90
N ASP A 105 -6.30 -1.56 -0.67
CA ASP A 105 -5.33 -1.34 -1.73
C ASP A 105 -3.98 -1.95 -1.37
N GLY A 106 -3.17 -2.26 -2.39
CA GLY A 106 -1.81 -2.75 -2.26
C GLY A 106 -0.79 -1.72 -2.74
N ASN A 107 0.37 -1.66 -2.08
CA ASN A 107 1.46 -0.80 -2.49
C ASN A 107 2.76 -1.61 -2.58
N TYR A 108 3.34 -1.66 -3.78
CA TYR A 108 4.61 -2.33 -4.04
C TYR A 108 5.78 -1.44 -3.65
N LEU A 109 6.70 -2.00 -2.89
CA LEU A 109 7.81 -1.30 -2.24
C LEU A 109 9.15 -1.92 -2.63
N PRO A 110 10.28 -1.22 -2.36
CA PRO A 110 11.61 -1.79 -2.54
C PRO A 110 11.78 -3.15 -1.84
N HIS A 111 12.84 -3.86 -2.22
CA HIS A 111 13.17 -5.18 -1.68
C HIS A 111 12.13 -6.28 -1.97
N HIS A 112 11.28 -6.10 -3.01
CA HIS A 112 10.21 -7.04 -3.40
C HIS A 112 9.12 -7.22 -2.32
N TRP A 113 8.84 -6.18 -1.56
CA TRP A 113 7.74 -6.15 -0.63
C TRP A 113 6.50 -5.51 -1.25
N CYS A 114 5.37 -6.00 -0.83
CA CYS A 114 4.07 -5.36 -1.02
C CYS A 114 3.41 -5.21 0.35
N ILE A 115 2.78 -4.07 0.59
CA ILE A 115 1.96 -3.85 1.78
C ILE A 115 0.52 -3.68 1.38
N LEU A 116 -0.35 -4.51 1.95
CA LEU A 116 -1.80 -4.40 1.80
C LEU A 116 -2.33 -3.55 2.93
N LEU A 117 -3.18 -2.59 2.60
CA LEU A 117 -3.76 -1.63 3.54
C LEU A 117 -5.27 -1.74 3.55
N ALA A 118 -5.85 -1.62 4.75
CA ALA A 118 -7.26 -1.36 4.93
C ALA A 118 -7.42 -0.03 5.68
N ARG A 119 -8.28 0.84 5.16
CA ARG A 119 -8.60 2.15 5.73
C ARG A 119 -10.11 2.34 5.77
N SER A 120 -10.65 2.86 6.88
CA SER A 120 -12.07 3.18 6.97
C SER A 120 -12.41 4.54 6.34
N SER A 121 -13.66 4.74 5.99
CA SER A 121 -14.19 6.02 5.48
C SER A 121 -14.12 7.13 6.53
N THR A 122 -14.13 6.79 7.82
CA THR A 122 -13.95 7.75 8.91
C THR A 122 -12.52 8.27 9.04
N GLY A 123 -11.55 7.66 8.33
CA GLY A 123 -10.20 8.16 8.16
C GLY A 123 -9.07 7.29 8.69
N PRO A 124 -9.20 6.53 9.78
CA PRO A 124 -8.11 5.72 10.31
C PRO A 124 -7.71 4.54 9.40
N VAL A 125 -6.42 4.19 9.47
CA VAL A 125 -5.92 2.89 8.99
C VAL A 125 -6.35 1.82 9.98
N THR A 126 -7.12 0.84 9.51
CA THR A 126 -7.67 -0.21 10.37
C THR A 126 -6.70 -1.37 10.55
N THR A 127 -6.04 -1.78 9.47
CA THR A 127 -5.03 -2.84 9.52
C THR A 127 -4.12 -2.81 8.29
N TRP A 128 -3.02 -3.56 8.36
CA TRP A 128 -2.11 -3.79 7.22
C TRP A 128 -1.48 -5.17 7.28
N GLN A 129 -1.03 -5.65 6.13
CA GLN A 129 -0.36 -6.93 5.98
C GLN A 129 0.80 -6.82 5.00
N TRP A 130 1.96 -7.32 5.39
CA TRP A 130 3.10 -7.47 4.49
C TRP A 130 3.00 -8.75 3.68
N CYS A 131 3.32 -8.67 2.41
CA CYS A 131 3.39 -9.80 1.48
C CYS A 131 4.39 -9.51 0.36
N ASN A 132 4.64 -10.46 -0.52
CA ASN A 132 5.48 -10.24 -1.71
C ASN A 132 4.63 -9.80 -2.90
N THR A 133 3.42 -10.36 -3.00
CA THR A 133 2.47 -10.08 -4.07
C THR A 133 1.04 -10.08 -3.53
N GLU A 134 0.14 -9.43 -4.22
CA GLU A 134 -1.28 -9.30 -3.88
C GLU A 134 -2.06 -10.60 -4.14
N THR A 135 -1.75 -11.63 -3.36
CA THR A 135 -2.45 -12.92 -3.43
C THR A 135 -3.75 -12.91 -2.64
N ALA A 136 -4.67 -13.82 -2.97
CA ALA A 136 -5.89 -14.01 -2.20
C ALA A 136 -5.59 -14.32 -0.71
N ALA A 137 -4.60 -15.18 -0.44
CA ALA A 137 -4.20 -15.50 0.94
C ALA A 137 -3.68 -14.27 1.71
N ALA A 138 -2.95 -13.36 1.06
CA ALA A 138 -2.49 -12.13 1.69
C ALA A 138 -3.65 -11.20 2.04
N TYR A 139 -4.62 -11.05 1.15
CA TYR A 139 -5.85 -10.29 1.43
C TYR A 139 -6.70 -10.95 2.51
N GLN A 140 -6.85 -12.28 2.52
CA GLN A 140 -7.55 -13.00 3.59
C GLN A 140 -6.96 -12.71 4.97
N ALA A 141 -5.62 -12.60 5.06
CA ALA A 141 -4.95 -12.23 6.31
C ALA A 141 -5.29 -10.79 6.77
N VAL A 142 -5.55 -9.86 5.84
CA VAL A 142 -6.08 -8.52 6.15
C VAL A 142 -7.52 -8.62 6.64
N LEU A 143 -8.38 -9.31 5.88
CA LEU A 143 -9.81 -9.43 6.15
C LEU A 143 -10.09 -10.13 7.49
N ALA A 144 -9.28 -11.12 7.87
CA ALA A 144 -9.41 -11.83 9.14
C ALA A 144 -9.20 -10.93 10.38
N ARG A 145 -8.72 -9.71 10.20
CA ARG A 145 -8.42 -8.77 11.31
C ARG A 145 -9.46 -7.67 11.48
N MET A 146 -10.57 -7.76 10.78
CA MET A 146 -11.66 -6.79 10.86
C MET A 146 -13.00 -7.49 10.56
N ALA A 147 -14.08 -6.91 11.06
CA ALA A 147 -15.42 -7.34 10.67
C ALA A 147 -15.72 -6.92 9.22
N PRO A 148 -16.58 -7.66 8.48
CA PRO A 148 -17.01 -7.21 7.15
C PRO A 148 -17.72 -5.87 7.26
N PRO A 149 -17.31 -4.86 6.50
CA PRO A 149 -18.01 -3.57 6.44
C PRO A 149 -19.28 -3.68 5.58
N VAL A 150 -20.08 -2.60 5.53
CA VAL A 150 -21.22 -2.55 4.62
C VAL A 150 -20.74 -2.53 3.17
N VAL A 151 -19.71 -1.72 2.87
CA VAL A 151 -19.10 -1.61 1.53
C VAL A 151 -17.59 -1.75 1.59
N VAL A 152 -17.03 -2.44 0.61
CA VAL A 152 -15.59 -2.47 0.36
C VAL A 152 -15.29 -1.81 -0.98
N ALA A 153 -14.49 -0.74 -0.97
CA ALA A 153 -14.00 -0.11 -2.19
C ALA A 153 -12.61 -0.66 -2.58
N ILE A 154 -12.48 -1.14 -3.82
CA ILE A 154 -11.27 -1.80 -4.33
C ILE A 154 -10.87 -1.30 -5.73
N ASP A 155 -9.58 -1.40 -6.06
CA ASP A 155 -9.05 -1.18 -7.41
C ASP A 155 -9.44 -2.31 -8.39
N GLY A 156 -9.64 -3.52 -7.87
CA GLY A 156 -10.07 -4.72 -8.59
C GLY A 156 -8.97 -5.70 -8.92
N SER A 157 -7.90 -5.73 -8.14
CA SER A 157 -6.92 -6.81 -8.21
C SER A 157 -7.60 -8.18 -8.06
N GLY A 158 -7.14 -9.17 -8.83
CA GLY A 158 -7.76 -10.51 -8.83
C GLY A 158 -7.64 -11.20 -7.48
N GLY A 159 -6.52 -10.98 -6.77
CA GLY A 159 -6.30 -11.52 -5.42
C GLY A 159 -7.32 -10.98 -4.42
N CYS A 160 -7.57 -9.67 -4.44
CA CYS A 160 -8.56 -9.02 -3.58
C CYS A 160 -9.98 -9.53 -3.86
N GLN A 161 -10.40 -9.56 -5.12
CA GLN A 161 -11.73 -10.05 -5.50
C GLN A 161 -11.97 -11.50 -5.05
N LYS A 162 -10.95 -12.37 -5.25
CA LYS A 162 -11.03 -13.77 -4.79
C LYS A 162 -11.14 -13.87 -3.27
N ALA A 163 -10.31 -13.12 -2.55
CA ALA A 163 -10.33 -13.10 -1.09
C ALA A 163 -11.69 -12.63 -0.54
N LEU A 164 -12.25 -11.55 -1.08
CA LEU A 164 -13.57 -11.04 -0.70
C LEU A 164 -14.66 -12.09 -0.91
N LYS A 165 -14.70 -12.70 -2.10
CA LYS A 165 -15.70 -13.75 -2.40
C LYS A 165 -15.61 -14.95 -1.46
N GLU A 166 -14.42 -15.32 -1.01
CA GLU A 166 -14.19 -16.48 -0.14
C GLU A 166 -14.39 -16.16 1.35
N THR A 167 -14.08 -14.92 1.77
CA THR A 167 -14.11 -14.53 3.20
C THR A 167 -15.37 -13.75 3.57
N TRP A 168 -15.85 -12.87 2.70
CA TRP A 168 -17.00 -12.00 2.91
C TRP A 168 -17.95 -12.06 1.68
N PRO A 169 -18.59 -13.19 1.41
CA PRO A 169 -19.37 -13.40 0.19
C PRO A 169 -20.52 -12.42 0.00
N ASP A 170 -21.07 -11.91 1.10
CA ASP A 170 -22.24 -11.02 1.10
C ASP A 170 -21.87 -9.54 1.16
N VAL A 171 -20.57 -9.20 1.22
CA VAL A 171 -20.14 -7.80 1.28
C VAL A 171 -20.42 -7.08 -0.04
N THR A 172 -20.94 -5.87 0.05
CA THR A 172 -21.12 -5.02 -1.13
C THR A 172 -19.76 -4.49 -1.59
N VAL A 173 -19.47 -4.65 -2.88
CA VAL A 173 -18.19 -4.21 -3.47
C VAL A 173 -18.39 -3.00 -4.35
N GLN A 174 -17.70 -1.91 -4.06
CA GLN A 174 -17.57 -0.75 -4.95
C GLN A 174 -16.23 -0.84 -5.71
N ARG A 175 -16.27 -0.76 -7.02
CA ARG A 175 -15.06 -0.63 -7.85
C ARG A 175 -14.62 0.82 -7.93
N CYS A 176 -13.35 1.09 -7.67
CA CYS A 176 -12.79 2.43 -7.86
C CYS A 176 -13.02 2.91 -9.30
N LEU A 177 -13.86 3.94 -9.47
CA LEU A 177 -14.21 4.43 -10.80
C LEU A 177 -13.00 5.04 -11.54
N VAL A 178 -12.06 5.62 -10.81
CA VAL A 178 -10.81 6.14 -11.38
C VAL A 178 -9.98 5.00 -11.97
N HIS A 179 -9.84 3.87 -11.27
CA HIS A 179 -9.14 2.69 -11.79
C HIS A 179 -9.86 2.07 -12.98
N VAL A 180 -11.19 2.01 -12.97
CA VAL A 180 -11.97 1.58 -14.15
C VAL A 180 -11.67 2.48 -15.34
N HIS A 181 -11.69 3.81 -15.16
CA HIS A 181 -11.38 4.77 -16.22
C HIS A 181 -9.92 4.62 -16.72
N ARG A 182 -8.93 4.53 -15.84
CA ARG A 182 -7.52 4.31 -16.22
C ARG A 182 -7.33 3.04 -17.05
N ASN A 183 -8.01 1.94 -16.66
CA ASN A 183 -7.98 0.68 -17.39
C ASN A 183 -8.64 0.82 -18.78
N ASN A 184 -9.72 1.60 -18.90
CA ASN A 184 -10.37 1.89 -20.18
C ASN A 184 -9.47 2.73 -21.09
N LEU A 185 -8.81 3.76 -20.54
CA LEU A 185 -7.84 4.57 -21.29
C LEU A 185 -6.66 3.74 -21.82
N ARG A 186 -6.19 2.77 -21.05
CA ARG A 186 -5.11 1.86 -21.49
C ARG A 186 -5.54 1.00 -22.68
N ASP A 187 -6.80 0.53 -22.71
CA ASP A 187 -7.35 -0.25 -23.80
C ASP A 187 -7.71 0.62 -25.01
N LEU A 188 -8.38 1.77 -24.83
CA LEU A 188 -8.90 2.62 -25.90
C LEU A 188 -7.93 3.68 -26.41
N THR A 189 -6.92 4.05 -25.58
CA THR A 189 -6.10 5.27 -25.72
C THR A 189 -6.89 6.55 -25.41
N SER A 190 -6.19 7.69 -25.32
CA SER A 190 -6.84 9.00 -25.09
C SER A 190 -7.53 9.59 -26.34
N LYS A 191 -7.24 9.04 -27.52
CA LYS A 191 -7.78 9.49 -28.82
C LYS A 191 -8.17 8.28 -29.67
N PRO A 192 -9.29 7.59 -29.34
CA PRO A 192 -9.75 6.45 -30.14
C PRO A 192 -10.13 6.89 -31.54
N ARG A 193 -9.82 6.03 -32.52
CA ARG A 193 -10.09 6.32 -33.94
C ARG A 193 -11.47 5.85 -34.39
N THR A 194 -12.01 4.80 -33.74
CA THR A 194 -13.32 4.21 -34.08
C THR A 194 -14.47 4.96 -33.44
N GLY A 195 -15.66 4.94 -34.04
CA GLY A 195 -16.90 5.47 -33.45
C GLY A 195 -17.18 4.79 -32.12
N ALA A 196 -17.14 3.46 -32.07
CA ALA A 196 -17.33 2.68 -30.86
C ALA A 196 -16.32 3.06 -29.76
N GLY A 197 -15.04 3.19 -30.11
CA GLY A 197 -14.01 3.60 -29.13
C GLY A 197 -14.24 5.00 -28.56
N LYS A 198 -14.69 5.96 -29.40
CA LYS A 198 -15.07 7.32 -28.94
C LYS A 198 -16.25 7.29 -27.99
N ALA A 199 -17.29 6.51 -28.31
CA ALA A 199 -18.49 6.37 -27.48
C ALA A 199 -18.13 5.70 -26.12
N LEU A 200 -17.31 4.63 -26.12
CA LEU A 200 -16.83 4.00 -24.88
C LEU A 200 -15.96 4.92 -24.03
N LEU A 201 -15.14 5.76 -24.67
CA LEU A 201 -14.36 6.75 -23.93
C LEU A 201 -15.26 7.82 -23.28
N ALA A 202 -16.30 8.27 -23.98
CA ALA A 202 -17.30 9.19 -23.44
C ALA A 202 -18.04 8.57 -22.25
N LEU A 203 -18.49 7.31 -22.36
CA LEU A 203 -19.05 6.55 -21.23
C LEU A 203 -18.08 6.45 -20.05
N SER A 204 -16.80 6.21 -20.32
CA SER A 204 -15.78 6.15 -19.27
C SER A 204 -15.54 7.49 -18.57
N GLN A 205 -15.64 8.59 -19.28
CA GLN A 205 -15.50 9.94 -18.72
C GLN A 205 -16.75 10.37 -17.95
N THR A 206 -17.95 10.06 -18.46
CA THR A 206 -19.21 10.38 -17.78
C THR A 206 -19.41 9.56 -16.52
N LEU A 207 -18.91 8.30 -16.48
CA LEU A 207 -18.93 7.47 -15.26
C LEU A 207 -18.29 8.17 -14.06
N LEU A 208 -17.20 8.90 -14.26
CA LEU A 208 -16.53 9.66 -13.20
C LEU A 208 -17.34 10.83 -12.66
N LYS A 209 -18.37 11.26 -13.40
CA LYS A 209 -19.20 12.41 -13.04
C LYS A 209 -20.50 12.02 -12.34
N VAL A 210 -20.84 10.74 -12.35
CA VAL A 210 -22.06 10.24 -11.69
C VAL A 210 -22.00 10.51 -10.19
N THR A 211 -23.02 11.19 -9.67
CA THR A 211 -23.14 11.60 -8.26
C THR A 211 -24.47 11.23 -7.61
N ASN A 212 -25.46 10.82 -8.40
CA ASN A 212 -26.81 10.48 -7.96
C ASN A 212 -27.41 9.36 -8.80
N LEU A 213 -28.58 8.86 -8.37
CA LEU A 213 -29.25 7.72 -9.02
C LEU A 213 -29.78 8.05 -10.43
N ASP A 214 -30.24 9.29 -10.67
CA ASP A 214 -30.71 9.69 -11.99
C ASP A 214 -29.60 9.70 -13.03
N GLU A 215 -28.42 10.20 -12.64
CA GLU A 215 -27.22 10.16 -13.48
C GLU A 215 -26.73 8.72 -13.69
N ALA A 216 -26.83 7.85 -12.68
CA ALA A 216 -26.50 6.45 -12.81
C ALA A 216 -27.47 5.72 -13.76
N ALA A 217 -28.77 6.02 -13.68
CA ALA A 217 -29.78 5.51 -14.59
C ALA A 217 -29.54 5.97 -16.04
N LEU A 218 -29.26 7.26 -16.24
CA LEU A 218 -28.88 7.79 -17.55
C LEU A 218 -27.63 7.13 -18.12
N TRP A 219 -26.60 6.94 -17.27
CA TRP A 219 -25.38 6.28 -17.69
C TRP A 219 -25.64 4.82 -18.11
N SER A 220 -26.46 4.08 -17.38
CA SER A 220 -26.82 2.71 -17.72
C SER A 220 -27.65 2.62 -19.00
N ALA A 221 -28.55 3.55 -19.23
CA ALA A 221 -29.29 3.67 -20.49
C ALA A 221 -28.35 3.92 -21.68
N ASN A 222 -27.36 4.79 -21.52
CA ASN A 222 -26.34 5.04 -22.54
C ASN A 222 -25.47 3.81 -22.82
N LEU A 223 -25.15 3.00 -21.78
CA LEU A 223 -24.43 1.73 -21.98
C LEU A 223 -25.28 0.73 -22.77
N ALA A 224 -26.58 0.64 -22.50
CA ALA A 224 -27.51 -0.20 -23.24
C ALA A 224 -27.68 0.27 -24.69
N ALA A 225 -27.81 1.58 -24.93
CA ALA A 225 -27.88 2.18 -26.26
C ALA A 225 -26.60 1.89 -27.07
N PHE A 226 -25.41 2.00 -26.43
CA PHE A 226 -24.14 1.61 -27.05
C PHE A 226 -24.18 0.15 -27.51
N TYR A 227 -24.66 -0.75 -26.68
CA TYR A 227 -24.73 -2.17 -27.08
C TYR A 227 -25.67 -2.38 -28.29
N SER A 228 -26.82 -1.73 -28.30
CA SER A 228 -27.75 -1.82 -29.40
C SER A 228 -27.14 -1.34 -30.73
N GLU A 229 -26.34 -0.29 -30.69
CA GLU A 229 -25.66 0.27 -31.88
C GLU A 229 -24.44 -0.55 -32.33
N TYR A 230 -23.64 -1.06 -31.38
CA TYR A 230 -22.32 -1.65 -31.67
C TYR A 230 -22.25 -3.17 -31.42
N ASP A 231 -23.37 -3.89 -31.22
CA ASP A 231 -23.38 -5.34 -30.97
C ASP A 231 -22.64 -6.13 -32.05
N THR A 232 -22.96 -5.88 -33.33
CA THR A 232 -22.29 -6.51 -34.47
C THR A 232 -20.79 -6.19 -34.50
N TRP A 233 -20.40 -4.95 -34.21
CA TRP A 233 -19.02 -4.50 -34.09
C TRP A 233 -18.26 -5.29 -33.02
N LEU A 234 -18.85 -5.44 -31.85
CA LEU A 234 -18.26 -6.16 -30.72
C LEU A 234 -18.13 -7.66 -30.99
N LYS A 235 -19.01 -8.24 -31.82
CA LYS A 235 -19.01 -9.67 -32.19
C LYS A 235 -18.18 -9.98 -33.41
N ALA A 236 -17.72 -8.98 -34.16
CA ALA A 236 -16.92 -9.17 -35.39
C ALA A 236 -15.66 -10.02 -35.12
N ARG A 237 -15.42 -10.98 -35.98
CA ARG A 237 -14.30 -11.92 -35.90
C ARG A 237 -13.41 -11.79 -37.11
N THR A 238 -12.10 -11.88 -36.89
CA THR A 238 -11.07 -11.99 -37.92
C THR A 238 -10.54 -13.42 -37.93
N TYR A 239 -10.53 -14.06 -39.07
CA TYR A 239 -10.10 -15.45 -39.19
C TYR A 239 -8.63 -15.53 -39.60
N ALA A 240 -7.90 -16.46 -38.99
CA ALA A 240 -6.46 -16.67 -39.24
C ALA A 240 -6.14 -16.97 -40.72
N ARG A 241 -7.01 -17.72 -41.38
CA ARG A 241 -6.88 -18.06 -42.85
C ARG A 241 -6.90 -16.82 -43.76
N GLU A 242 -7.59 -15.75 -43.30
CA GLU A 242 -7.74 -14.51 -44.08
C GLU A 242 -6.62 -13.50 -43.75
N ASN A 243 -5.92 -13.70 -42.61
CA ASN A 243 -4.85 -12.84 -42.13
C ASN A 243 -3.69 -13.67 -41.56
N PRO A 244 -2.98 -14.45 -42.39
CA PRO A 244 -1.99 -15.43 -41.92
C PRO A 244 -0.79 -14.80 -41.21
N GLU A 245 -0.33 -13.63 -41.65
CA GLU A 245 0.78 -12.91 -40.99
C GLU A 245 0.44 -12.47 -39.59
N GLU A 246 -0.76 -11.88 -39.39
CA GLU A 246 -1.21 -11.47 -38.07
C GLU A 246 -1.53 -12.69 -37.18
N ALA A 247 -2.06 -13.77 -37.78
CA ALA A 247 -2.28 -15.03 -37.07
C ALA A 247 -0.97 -15.60 -36.52
N LEU A 248 0.10 -15.57 -37.30
CA LEU A 248 1.44 -16.01 -36.90
C LEU A 248 1.95 -15.14 -35.74
N ARG A 249 1.88 -13.82 -35.86
CA ARG A 249 2.27 -12.88 -34.78
C ARG A 249 1.51 -13.12 -33.46
N ARG A 250 0.23 -13.53 -33.56
CA ARG A 250 -0.63 -13.84 -32.41
C ARG A 250 -0.49 -15.30 -31.93
N GLY A 251 0.35 -16.12 -32.54
CA GLY A 251 0.48 -17.55 -32.24
C GLY A 251 -0.81 -18.33 -32.45
N LYS A 252 -1.65 -17.93 -33.42
CA LYS A 252 -2.90 -18.59 -33.76
C LYS A 252 -2.67 -19.69 -34.82
N LYS A 253 -3.40 -20.81 -34.66
CA LYS A 253 -3.45 -21.86 -35.69
C LYS A 253 -4.20 -21.36 -36.94
N PRO A 254 -3.97 -21.93 -38.13
CA PRO A 254 -4.68 -21.54 -39.35
C PRO A 254 -6.20 -21.59 -39.25
N SER A 255 -6.75 -22.51 -38.48
CA SER A 255 -8.20 -22.62 -38.19
C SER A 255 -8.69 -21.69 -37.09
N GLY A 256 -7.81 -20.89 -36.47
CA GLY A 256 -8.13 -19.99 -35.37
C GLY A 256 -8.81 -18.70 -35.81
N TRP A 257 -9.27 -17.97 -34.84
CA TRP A 257 -9.84 -16.64 -35.03
C TRP A 257 -9.61 -15.78 -33.77
N TRP A 258 -9.85 -14.48 -33.90
CA TRP A 258 -9.89 -13.52 -32.77
C TRP A 258 -10.97 -12.48 -33.02
N TYR A 259 -11.38 -11.76 -31.96
CA TYR A 259 -12.30 -10.64 -32.14
C TYR A 259 -11.55 -9.49 -32.85
N THR A 260 -12.17 -8.94 -33.88
CA THR A 260 -11.60 -7.84 -34.68
C THR A 260 -11.35 -6.61 -33.81
N HIS A 261 -12.28 -6.30 -32.93
CA HIS A 261 -12.29 -5.12 -32.08
C HIS A 261 -12.07 -5.48 -30.60
N GLU A 262 -11.01 -6.22 -30.29
CA GLU A 262 -10.73 -6.77 -28.97
C GLU A 262 -10.68 -5.69 -27.86
N ARG A 263 -10.15 -4.49 -28.16
CA ARG A 263 -10.01 -3.41 -27.19
C ARG A 263 -11.37 -2.83 -26.82
N ASP A 264 -12.17 -2.47 -27.82
CA ASP A 264 -13.54 -1.94 -27.62
C ASP A 264 -14.40 -2.98 -26.89
N ARG A 265 -14.33 -4.24 -27.33
CA ARG A 265 -14.99 -5.37 -26.69
C ARG A 265 -14.60 -5.53 -25.21
N ARG A 266 -13.31 -5.44 -24.87
CA ARG A 266 -12.82 -5.56 -23.50
C ARG A 266 -13.38 -4.46 -22.60
N VAL A 267 -13.44 -3.25 -23.08
CA VAL A 267 -13.98 -2.11 -22.33
C VAL A 267 -15.48 -2.25 -22.11
N TYR A 268 -16.24 -2.58 -23.18
CA TYR A 268 -17.68 -2.80 -23.05
C TYR A 268 -17.99 -3.90 -22.02
N TYR A 269 -17.41 -5.09 -22.15
CA TYR A 269 -17.69 -6.18 -21.21
C TYR A 269 -17.11 -5.95 -19.81
N ARG A 270 -16.17 -5.04 -19.64
CA ARG A 270 -15.77 -4.57 -18.31
C ARG A 270 -16.91 -3.76 -17.69
N PHE A 271 -17.50 -2.82 -18.40
CA PHE A 271 -18.63 -2.06 -17.92
C PHE A 271 -19.85 -2.94 -17.63
N ASP A 272 -20.22 -3.76 -18.60
CA ASP A 272 -21.35 -4.68 -18.50
C ASP A 272 -21.25 -5.57 -17.26
N ARG A 273 -20.12 -6.24 -17.08
CA ARG A 273 -19.89 -7.10 -15.92
C ARG A 273 -19.91 -6.33 -14.60
N LEU A 274 -19.26 -5.16 -14.52
CA LEU A 274 -19.23 -4.38 -13.29
C LEU A 274 -20.61 -3.81 -12.96
N PHE A 275 -21.36 -3.42 -13.95
CA PHE A 275 -22.73 -2.95 -13.79
C PHE A 275 -23.67 -4.08 -13.33
N THR A 276 -23.65 -5.22 -14.02
CA THR A 276 -24.45 -6.40 -13.68
C THR A 276 -24.15 -6.94 -12.29
N ASN A 277 -22.90 -6.84 -11.84
CA ASN A 277 -22.49 -7.25 -10.49
C ASN A 277 -22.77 -6.15 -9.43
N GLY A 278 -23.40 -5.04 -9.77
CA GLY A 278 -23.67 -3.94 -8.82
C GLY A 278 -22.46 -3.18 -8.33
N GLN A 279 -21.30 -3.30 -9.00
CA GLN A 279 -20.02 -2.79 -8.51
C GLN A 279 -19.68 -1.36 -8.96
N LEU A 280 -20.47 -0.75 -9.84
CA LEU A 280 -20.22 0.60 -10.33
C LEU A 280 -20.87 1.69 -9.47
N PHE A 281 -22.06 1.41 -8.93
CA PHE A 281 -22.89 2.39 -8.25
C PHE A 281 -23.27 1.97 -6.83
N ALA A 282 -22.54 1.04 -6.22
CA ALA A 282 -22.73 0.63 -4.84
C ALA A 282 -22.62 1.82 -3.86
N PHE A 283 -21.79 2.81 -4.18
CA PHE A 283 -21.63 4.04 -3.40
C PHE A 283 -22.92 4.89 -3.30
N LEU A 284 -23.90 4.68 -4.18
CA LEU A 284 -25.21 5.36 -4.17
C LEU A 284 -26.31 4.51 -3.52
N THR A 285 -26.16 3.19 -3.47
CA THR A 285 -27.28 2.28 -3.17
C THR A 285 -27.09 1.46 -1.91
N ALA A 286 -25.84 1.29 -1.43
CA ALA A 286 -25.54 0.38 -0.35
C ALA A 286 -26.10 0.85 1.01
N ILE A 287 -26.12 2.14 1.28
CA ILE A 287 -26.65 2.71 2.51
C ILE A 287 -27.71 3.76 2.13
N PRO A 288 -28.99 3.55 2.47
CA PRO A 288 -30.04 4.50 2.15
C PRO A 288 -29.76 5.91 2.67
N GLY A 289 -29.86 6.90 1.81
CA GLY A 289 -29.65 8.31 2.18
C GLY A 289 -28.18 8.72 2.40
N THR A 290 -27.23 7.80 2.21
CA THR A 290 -25.79 8.09 2.35
C THR A 290 -25.09 7.88 1.02
N ILE A 291 -24.31 8.87 0.59
CA ILE A 291 -23.41 8.75 -0.56
C ILE A 291 -22.03 8.43 -0.04
N LEU A 292 -21.52 7.27 -0.44
CA LEU A 292 -20.19 6.80 -0.08
C LEU A 292 -19.12 7.26 -1.08
N GLU A 293 -17.88 6.91 -0.84
CA GLU A 293 -16.78 7.20 -1.76
C GLU A 293 -16.81 6.28 -2.98
N ARG A 294 -16.66 6.85 -4.16
CA ARG A 294 -16.63 6.10 -5.43
C ARG A 294 -15.24 5.74 -5.90
N THR A 295 -14.22 6.09 -5.10
CA THR A 295 -12.80 5.92 -5.43
C THR A 295 -12.01 5.39 -4.25
N THR A 296 -10.82 4.84 -4.53
CA THR A 296 -9.84 4.43 -3.51
C THR A 296 -8.90 5.56 -3.10
N ASN A 297 -9.19 6.81 -3.47
CA ASN A 297 -8.36 7.98 -3.13
C ASN A 297 -7.96 8.05 -1.64
N PRO A 298 -8.84 7.74 -0.68
CA PRO A 298 -8.47 7.79 0.73
C PRO A 298 -7.29 6.88 1.08
N VAL A 299 -7.25 5.65 0.58
CA VAL A 299 -6.13 4.72 0.82
C VAL A 299 -4.93 5.06 -0.08
N GLU A 300 -5.15 5.53 -1.31
CA GLU A 300 -4.08 6.02 -2.19
C GLU A 300 -3.31 7.20 -1.56
N ALA A 301 -3.99 8.05 -0.80
CA ALA A 301 -3.34 9.14 -0.06
C ALA A 301 -2.33 8.62 0.99
N ILE A 302 -2.62 7.50 1.67
CA ILE A 302 -1.67 6.84 2.57
C ILE A 302 -0.52 6.21 1.77
N ASN A 303 -0.81 5.55 0.66
CA ASN A 303 0.21 4.99 -0.24
C ASN A 303 1.17 6.06 -0.76
N ALA A 304 0.68 7.26 -1.06
CA ALA A 304 1.52 8.40 -1.43
C ALA A 304 2.44 8.85 -0.29
N GLN A 305 1.98 8.81 0.98
CA GLN A 305 2.83 9.12 2.13
C GLN A 305 3.92 8.06 2.32
N ILE A 306 3.61 6.78 2.15
CA ILE A 306 4.60 5.68 2.19
C ILE A 306 5.65 5.88 1.08
N THR A 307 5.21 6.13 -0.14
CA THR A 307 6.12 6.37 -1.29
C THR A 307 7.02 7.56 -1.03
N ARG A 308 6.48 8.65 -0.47
CA ARG A 308 7.25 9.82 -0.08
C ARG A 308 8.29 9.51 0.99
N LEU A 309 7.89 8.80 2.06
CA LEU A 309 8.80 8.40 3.14
C LEU A 309 10.01 7.63 2.59
N ILE A 310 9.76 6.64 1.73
CA ILE A 310 10.82 5.83 1.14
C ILE A 310 11.69 6.67 0.19
N GLY A 311 11.09 7.54 -0.61
CA GLY A 311 11.80 8.43 -1.53
C GLY A 311 12.71 9.43 -0.83
N LEU A 312 12.33 9.90 0.36
CA LEU A 312 13.16 10.79 1.19
C LEU A 312 14.32 10.06 1.88
N HIS A 313 14.22 8.75 2.05
CA HIS A 313 15.18 7.93 2.79
C HIS A 313 15.67 6.70 1.99
N PRO A 314 16.29 6.89 0.81
CA PRO A 314 16.64 5.80 -0.10
C PRO A 314 17.71 4.84 0.48
N GLY A 315 18.38 5.24 1.57
CA GLY A 315 19.43 4.43 2.24
C GLY A 315 18.92 3.56 3.39
N LEU A 316 17.59 3.45 3.60
CA LEU A 316 17.07 2.56 4.62
C LEU A 316 17.36 1.09 4.27
N SER A 317 17.83 0.32 5.27
CA SER A 317 17.85 -1.13 5.15
C SER A 317 16.42 -1.67 5.06
N GLU A 318 16.27 -2.89 4.56
CA GLU A 318 14.99 -3.58 4.46
C GLU A 318 14.20 -3.53 5.78
N ASP A 319 14.86 -3.89 6.90
CA ASP A 319 14.24 -3.89 8.22
C ASP A 319 13.84 -2.49 8.70
N HIS A 320 14.66 -1.49 8.43
CA HIS A 320 14.34 -0.10 8.78
C HIS A 320 13.22 0.46 7.89
N MET A 321 13.17 0.09 6.62
CA MET A 321 12.08 0.46 5.71
C MET A 321 10.74 -0.09 6.24
N ILE A 322 10.71 -1.39 6.57
CA ILE A 322 9.51 -2.02 7.14
C ILE A 322 9.08 -1.30 8.42
N ALA A 323 10.01 -1.06 9.35
CA ALA A 323 9.71 -0.37 10.59
C ALA A 323 9.22 1.06 10.37
N ALA A 324 9.85 1.81 9.45
CA ALA A 324 9.46 3.18 9.14
C ALA A 324 8.03 3.24 8.58
N VAL A 325 7.70 2.34 7.64
CA VAL A 325 6.36 2.24 7.08
C VAL A 325 5.35 1.85 8.16
N GLU A 326 5.64 0.87 9.01
CA GLU A 326 4.74 0.48 10.10
C GLU A 326 4.52 1.62 11.12
N TRP A 327 5.56 2.37 11.50
CA TRP A 327 5.41 3.55 12.37
C TRP A 327 4.56 4.64 11.72
N LEU A 328 4.74 4.87 10.41
CA LEU A 328 3.91 5.80 9.66
C LEU A 328 2.45 5.34 9.69
N LEU A 329 2.17 4.08 9.37
CA LEU A 329 0.82 3.52 9.36
C LEU A 329 0.18 3.55 10.75
N TYR A 330 0.95 3.19 11.80
CA TYR A 330 0.47 3.27 13.18
C TYR A 330 0.03 4.69 13.55
N SER A 331 0.72 5.71 13.04
CA SER A 331 0.34 7.10 13.30
C SER A 331 -1.00 7.52 12.65
N TYR A 332 -1.52 6.73 11.71
CA TYR A 332 -2.81 6.91 11.05
C TYR A 332 -3.90 5.97 11.59
N THR A 333 -3.61 5.14 12.59
CA THR A 333 -4.63 4.32 13.25
C THR A 333 -5.54 5.18 14.12
N GLU A 334 -6.66 4.62 14.53
CA GLU A 334 -7.53 5.28 15.49
C GLU A 334 -6.85 5.32 16.86
N ASN A 335 -6.80 6.50 17.48
CA ASN A 335 -6.24 6.72 18.82
C ASN A 335 -4.84 6.12 19.03
N PRO A 336 -3.82 6.47 18.21
CA PRO A 336 -2.49 5.95 18.40
C PRO A 336 -1.92 6.41 19.75
N SER A 337 -1.29 5.49 20.48
CA SER A 337 -0.65 5.79 21.75
C SER A 337 0.42 6.87 21.60
N THR A 338 0.54 7.71 22.60
CA THR A 338 1.59 8.73 22.65
C THR A 338 2.98 8.11 22.76
N PRO A 339 4.06 8.79 22.35
CA PRO A 339 5.42 8.31 22.52
C PRO A 339 5.76 7.92 23.97
N ALA A 340 5.19 8.64 24.95
CA ALA A 340 5.39 8.36 26.36
C ALA A 340 4.74 7.03 26.79
N GLU A 341 3.52 6.78 26.34
CA GLU A 341 2.79 5.53 26.60
C GLU A 341 3.46 4.33 25.94
N ILE A 342 3.90 4.47 24.68
CA ILE A 342 4.64 3.43 23.96
C ILE A 342 5.90 3.05 24.75
N LEU A 343 6.71 4.01 25.15
CA LEU A 343 7.92 3.75 25.91
C LEU A 343 7.65 3.20 27.32
N LYS A 344 6.58 3.66 27.98
CA LYS A 344 6.15 3.11 29.27
C LYS A 344 5.80 1.63 29.14
N ASN A 345 5.00 1.28 28.14
CA ASN A 345 4.61 -0.11 27.87
C ASN A 345 5.80 -0.96 27.49
N TRP A 346 6.70 -0.46 26.63
CA TRP A 346 7.91 -1.14 26.24
C TRP A 346 8.80 -1.49 27.44
N ARG A 347 9.03 -0.53 28.36
CA ARG A 347 9.80 -0.75 29.58
C ARG A 347 9.11 -1.73 30.54
N ASN A 348 7.81 -1.61 30.72
CA ASN A 348 7.06 -2.52 31.58
C ASN A 348 7.12 -3.97 31.10
N ASN A 349 7.29 -4.19 29.78
CA ASN A 349 7.44 -5.49 29.17
C ASN A 349 8.90 -5.97 29.08
N GLY A 350 9.86 -5.32 29.76
CA GLY A 350 11.26 -5.71 29.77
C GLY A 350 12.05 -5.29 28.54
N GLU A 351 11.62 -4.23 27.85
CA GLU A 351 12.30 -3.67 26.66
C GLU A 351 12.54 -4.69 25.53
N PRO A 352 11.52 -5.47 25.12
CA PRO A 352 11.71 -6.49 24.10
C PRO A 352 12.14 -5.86 22.76
N THR A 353 13.06 -6.52 22.06
CA THR A 353 13.42 -6.10 20.70
C THR A 353 12.31 -6.40 19.72
N ARG A 354 12.05 -5.46 18.80
CA ARG A 354 11.10 -5.64 17.71
C ARG A 354 11.37 -6.94 16.94
N ARG A 355 10.32 -7.71 16.73
CA ARG A 355 10.40 -8.92 15.92
C ARG A 355 10.60 -8.54 14.44
N LEU A 356 11.68 -9.00 13.83
CA LEU A 356 11.93 -8.81 12.41
C LEU A 356 10.97 -9.68 11.60
N ILE A 357 10.49 -9.15 10.47
CA ILE A 357 9.74 -9.95 9.52
C ILE A 357 10.74 -10.90 8.83
N PRO A 358 10.49 -12.21 8.80
CA PRO A 358 11.40 -13.15 8.17
C PRO A 358 11.61 -12.78 6.70
N LYS A 359 12.87 -12.71 6.26
CA LYS A 359 13.19 -12.59 4.84
C LYS A 359 12.59 -13.79 4.12
N HIS A 360 11.74 -13.53 3.14
CA HIS A 360 11.32 -14.60 2.25
C HIS A 360 12.56 -15.12 1.54
N LYS A 361 12.95 -16.37 1.85
CA LYS A 361 13.94 -17.06 1.03
C LYS A 361 13.37 -17.05 -0.39
N LYS A 362 14.11 -16.48 -1.36
CA LYS A 362 13.78 -16.67 -2.77
C LYS A 362 13.59 -18.19 -2.91
N GLN A 363 12.39 -18.63 -3.27
CA GLN A 363 12.24 -20.01 -3.71
C GLN A 363 13.24 -20.17 -4.84
N PRO A 364 14.09 -21.21 -4.83
CA PRO A 364 14.97 -21.46 -5.95
C PRO A 364 14.07 -21.49 -7.18
N THR A 365 14.36 -20.63 -8.11
CA THR A 365 13.65 -20.60 -9.41
C THR A 365 13.71 -22.02 -9.95
N PRO A 366 12.57 -22.66 -10.26
CA PRO A 366 12.61 -24.00 -10.83
C PRO A 366 13.59 -23.97 -12.00
N GLN A 367 14.60 -24.86 -11.99
CA GLN A 367 15.54 -25.03 -13.09
C GLN A 367 14.80 -25.65 -14.27
N GLY A 368 14.00 -24.86 -14.93
CA GLY A 368 13.35 -25.16 -16.19
C GLY A 368 13.44 -23.94 -17.08
N PRO A 369 13.30 -24.06 -18.40
CA PRO A 369 13.27 -22.90 -19.26
C PRO A 369 12.16 -21.98 -18.75
N GLN A 370 12.54 -20.83 -18.20
CA GLN A 370 11.60 -19.81 -17.77
C GLN A 370 10.77 -19.45 -19.00
N LYS A 371 9.49 -19.80 -18.98
CA LYS A 371 8.55 -19.31 -19.98
C LYS A 371 8.31 -17.84 -19.68
N TRP A 372 9.16 -17.00 -20.21
CA TRP A 372 9.00 -15.55 -20.18
C TRP A 372 7.63 -15.21 -20.77
N GLY A 373 6.86 -14.41 -20.08
CA GLY A 373 5.49 -14.08 -20.46
C GLY A 373 4.41 -14.86 -19.73
N THR A 374 4.76 -15.66 -18.72
CA THR A 374 3.81 -16.32 -17.81
C THR A 374 3.70 -15.56 -16.47
N ALA A 375 4.06 -14.28 -16.46
CA ALA A 375 3.85 -13.42 -15.32
C ALA A 375 2.36 -13.43 -14.91
N PRO A 376 2.05 -13.30 -13.61
CA PRO A 376 0.68 -13.33 -13.10
C PRO A 376 -0.20 -12.20 -13.67
N THR A 377 0.43 -11.11 -14.12
CA THR A 377 -0.27 -10.00 -14.77
C THR A 377 0.11 -9.90 -16.24
N PRO A 378 -0.83 -9.54 -17.14
CA PRO A 378 -0.54 -9.31 -18.54
C PRO A 378 0.56 -8.28 -18.80
N GLU A 379 0.74 -7.34 -17.86
CA GLU A 379 1.75 -6.29 -17.95
C GLU A 379 3.15 -6.83 -17.65
N GLU A 380 3.31 -7.63 -16.63
CA GLU A 380 4.58 -8.30 -16.32
C GLU A 380 4.99 -9.24 -17.46
N GLY A 381 4.01 -9.93 -18.08
CA GLY A 381 4.25 -10.76 -19.26
C GLY A 381 4.71 -9.97 -20.47
N LEU A 382 4.18 -8.76 -20.69
CA LEU A 382 4.57 -7.88 -21.80
C LEU A 382 5.98 -7.30 -21.61
N TRP A 383 6.36 -6.95 -20.38
CA TRP A 383 7.70 -6.45 -20.09
C TRP A 383 8.76 -7.55 -20.16
N ALA A 384 8.45 -8.76 -19.73
CA ALA A 384 9.34 -9.89 -19.84
C ALA A 384 9.69 -10.23 -21.30
N ARG A 385 8.74 -10.06 -22.23
CA ARG A 385 8.96 -10.36 -23.65
C ARG A 385 9.98 -9.45 -24.34
N LYS A 386 10.12 -8.19 -23.91
CA LYS A 386 10.98 -7.23 -24.61
C LYS A 386 12.48 -7.40 -24.38
N GLY A 387 12.90 -8.09 -23.32
CA GLY A 387 14.31 -8.22 -22.98
C GLY A 387 14.91 -9.63 -23.12
N CYS A 388 14.09 -10.67 -23.21
CA CYS A 388 14.55 -12.04 -22.99
C CYS A 388 14.43 -12.96 -24.20
N GLU A 389 13.67 -12.60 -25.23
CA GLU A 389 13.70 -13.34 -26.50
C GLU A 389 15.07 -13.26 -27.20
N GLN A 390 15.85 -12.21 -26.93
CA GLN A 390 17.20 -12.06 -27.49
C GLN A 390 18.27 -12.88 -26.75
N LEU A 391 18.03 -13.27 -25.49
CA LEU A 391 19.00 -14.08 -24.72
C LEU A 391 18.80 -15.58 -24.87
N ALA A 392 17.62 -16.03 -25.28
CA ALA A 392 17.33 -17.45 -25.52
C ALA A 392 17.87 -17.99 -26.84
N THR A 393 18.19 -17.12 -27.80
CA THR A 393 18.71 -17.49 -29.09
C THR A 393 20.23 -17.53 -29.20
N THR A 394 20.96 -17.07 -28.18
CA THR A 394 22.43 -17.04 -28.18
C THR A 394 23.09 -18.14 -27.34
N GLY A 395 22.31 -19.09 -26.83
CA GLY A 395 22.80 -20.20 -25.98
C GLY A 395 22.76 -21.60 -26.60
N GLN A 396 22.58 -21.71 -27.91
CA GLN A 396 22.72 -23.00 -28.63
C GLN A 396 23.68 -22.83 -29.80
N THR A 397 24.95 -22.96 -29.52
CA THR A 397 25.97 -23.51 -30.40
C THR A 397 26.97 -24.26 -29.55
#